data_a7e6f1dec41d77e0e761e09453a0c8d4
#
_entry.id   a7e6f1dec41d77e0e761e09453a0c8d4
#
_cell.length_a   1.000
_cell.length_b   1.000
_cell.length_c   1.000
_cell.angle_alpha   90.00
_cell.angle_beta   90.00
_cell.angle_gamma   90.00
#
_symmetry.space_group_name_H-M   'P 1'
#
loop_
_entity.id
_entity.type
_entity.pdbx_description
1 polymer ?
#
loop_
_entity_poly.entity_id
_entity_poly.type
_entity_poly.pdbx_seq_one_letter_code
_entity_poly.pdbx_strand_id
1 'polypeptide(L)'
;AELTARGDSLNREGTGGARLAAGTAGQVLQTSGAGANPIWASATGISWTTKTANFTAVAGAAYIANTTDSAFTMTLPASPVDNDYVIIADGFGQWKTNNLTIARNGNNIAGEAADLIGDAKYASLRLVYKTTPDVTSSFIGWVIT
;
A
#
# COMPACT_ATOMS: atom_id res chain seq x y z
N ALA A 1 -6.81 33.60 -18.10
CA ALA A 1 -6.31 32.44 -18.85
C ALA A 1 -7.43 31.92 -19.75
N GLU A 2 -7.09 31.46 -20.93
CA GLU A 2 -8.01 30.91 -21.91
C GLU A 2 -7.74 29.44 -22.13
N LEU A 3 -8.78 28.60 -22.24
CA LEU A 3 -8.66 27.19 -22.61
C LEU A 3 -8.54 27.12 -24.14
N THR A 4 -7.42 26.61 -24.63
CA THR A 4 -7.09 26.63 -26.08
C THR A 4 -7.17 25.27 -26.75
N ALA A 5 -7.30 24.21 -25.97
CA ALA A 5 -7.40 22.83 -26.46
C ALA A 5 -8.40 21.99 -25.67
N ARG A 6 -8.89 20.90 -26.26
CA ARG A 6 -9.72 19.93 -25.55
C ARG A 6 -8.89 19.25 -24.46
N GLY A 7 -9.47 19.13 -23.27
CA GLY A 7 -8.80 18.54 -22.10
C GLY A 7 -7.99 19.52 -21.27
N ASP A 8 -7.88 20.76 -21.66
CA ASP A 8 -7.32 21.82 -20.83
C ASP A 8 -8.19 22.05 -19.59
N SER A 9 -7.56 22.35 -18.46
CA SER A 9 -8.23 22.74 -17.22
C SER A 9 -7.81 24.13 -16.78
N LEU A 10 -8.70 24.86 -16.10
CA LEU A 10 -8.40 26.16 -15.50
C LEU A 10 -8.17 25.98 -14.01
N ASN A 11 -6.98 26.37 -13.55
CA ASN A 11 -6.62 26.40 -12.14
C ASN A 11 -6.58 27.84 -11.63
N ARG A 12 -6.78 28.02 -10.33
CA ARG A 12 -6.54 29.30 -9.68
C ARG A 12 -5.11 29.37 -9.18
N GLU A 13 -4.35 30.35 -9.66
CA GLU A 13 -3.01 30.67 -9.18
C GLU A 13 -3.02 32.07 -8.54
N GLY A 14 -2.76 32.16 -7.24
CA GLY A 14 -2.73 33.45 -6.54
C GLY A 14 -3.99 34.28 -6.79
N THR A 15 -3.85 35.36 -7.55
CA THR A 15 -4.93 36.28 -7.89
C THR A 15 -5.61 36.04 -9.24
N GLY A 16 -5.11 35.07 -10.02
CA GLY A 16 -5.59 34.81 -11.39
C GLY A 16 -5.89 33.36 -11.68
N GLY A 17 -6.48 33.09 -12.84
CA GLY A 17 -6.63 31.77 -13.41
C GLY A 17 -5.42 31.41 -14.28
N ALA A 18 -4.89 30.20 -14.13
CA ALA A 18 -3.86 29.67 -15.01
C ALA A 18 -4.37 28.41 -15.73
N ARG A 19 -3.95 28.23 -16.96
CA ARG A 19 -4.28 27.06 -17.75
C ARG A 19 -3.36 25.90 -17.39
N LEU A 20 -3.93 24.77 -17.02
CA LEU A 20 -3.23 23.50 -17.05
C LEU A 20 -3.53 22.83 -18.39
N ALA A 21 -2.52 22.69 -19.24
CA ALA A 21 -2.66 22.02 -20.52
C ALA A 21 -3.12 20.56 -20.33
N ALA A 22 -3.76 19.99 -21.35
CA ALA A 22 -4.17 18.60 -21.32
C ALA A 22 -3.01 17.66 -21.02
N GLY A 23 -3.24 16.65 -20.16
CA GLY A 23 -2.28 15.58 -19.91
C GLY A 23 -2.17 14.64 -21.10
N THR A 24 -1.19 13.75 -21.03
CA THR A 24 -1.05 12.66 -22.01
C THR A 24 -1.86 11.43 -21.59
N ALA A 25 -2.09 10.50 -22.51
CA ALA A 25 -2.81 9.27 -22.24
C ALA A 25 -2.18 8.50 -21.04
N GLY A 26 -3.02 8.04 -20.11
CA GLY A 26 -2.59 7.32 -18.90
C GLY A 26 -2.20 8.20 -17.72
N GLN A 27 -2.23 9.52 -17.85
CA GLN A 27 -2.04 10.42 -16.73
C GLN A 27 -3.37 10.69 -15.99
N VAL A 28 -3.25 10.95 -14.70
CA VAL A 28 -4.34 11.39 -13.81
C VAL A 28 -4.04 12.78 -13.26
N LEU A 29 -5.07 13.57 -13.01
CA LEU A 29 -4.93 14.84 -12.34
C LEU A 29 -4.69 14.59 -10.85
N GLN A 30 -3.52 14.98 -10.37
CA GLN A 30 -3.08 14.74 -8.99
C GLN A 30 -2.95 16.06 -8.23
N THR A 31 -3.45 16.09 -6.99
CA THR A 31 -3.18 17.20 -6.08
C THR A 31 -1.73 17.16 -5.60
N SER A 32 -1.08 18.32 -5.55
CA SER A 32 0.28 18.51 -5.03
C SER A 32 0.29 19.01 -3.58
N GLY A 33 -0.87 18.98 -2.91
CA GLY A 33 -1.03 19.45 -1.53
C GLY A 33 -1.68 20.83 -1.43
N ALA A 34 -1.93 21.26 -0.18
CA ALA A 34 -2.53 22.57 0.07
C ALA A 34 -1.64 23.71 -0.43
N GLY A 35 -2.22 24.63 -1.20
CA GLY A 35 -1.51 25.80 -1.74
C GLY A 35 -0.64 25.51 -2.98
N ALA A 36 -0.60 24.28 -3.46
CA ALA A 36 0.06 23.92 -4.71
C ALA A 36 -0.96 23.62 -5.83
N ASN A 37 -0.56 23.88 -7.06
CA ASN A 37 -1.41 23.57 -8.21
C ASN A 37 -1.46 22.07 -8.46
N PRO A 38 -2.61 21.53 -8.93
CA PRO A 38 -2.66 20.16 -9.39
C PRO A 38 -1.78 19.97 -10.63
N ILE A 39 -1.25 18.76 -10.78
CA ILE A 39 -0.41 18.36 -11.90
C ILE A 39 -0.94 17.10 -12.57
N TRP A 40 -0.57 16.87 -13.81
CA TRP A 40 -0.74 15.59 -14.45
C TRP A 40 0.38 14.64 -14.01
N ALA A 41 0.02 13.52 -13.44
CA ALA A 41 0.96 12.49 -13.03
C ALA A 41 0.61 11.16 -13.68
N SER A 42 1.61 10.30 -13.90
CA SER A 42 1.33 8.94 -14.33
C SER A 42 0.49 8.24 -13.26
N ALA A 43 -0.55 7.52 -13.67
CA ALA A 43 -1.24 6.60 -12.77
C ALA A 43 -0.23 5.56 -12.30
N THR A 44 0.30 5.73 -11.09
CA THR A 44 1.26 4.78 -10.53
C THR A 44 0.52 3.53 -10.08
N GLY A 45 0.96 2.39 -10.57
CA GLY A 45 0.58 1.10 -10.00
C GLY A 45 1.14 0.93 -8.58
N ILE A 46 1.06 -0.29 -8.04
CA ILE A 46 1.65 -0.61 -6.74
C ILE A 46 3.17 -0.40 -6.80
N SER A 47 3.69 0.48 -5.93
CA SER A 47 5.12 0.68 -5.78
C SER A 47 5.65 -0.28 -4.71
N TRP A 48 6.72 -1.02 -5.05
CA TRP A 48 7.33 -1.99 -4.16
C TRP A 48 8.57 -1.44 -3.49
N THR A 49 8.69 -1.68 -2.18
CA THR A 49 9.88 -1.32 -1.40
C THR A 49 10.53 -2.58 -0.83
N THR A 50 11.82 -2.78 -1.12
CA THR A 50 12.58 -3.91 -0.54
C THR A 50 12.97 -3.61 0.92
N LYS A 51 12.78 -4.59 1.79
CA LYS A 51 13.16 -4.57 3.21
C LYS A 51 14.09 -5.72 3.53
N THR A 52 15.10 -5.46 4.36
CA THR A 52 16.16 -6.41 4.76
C THR A 52 16.29 -6.55 6.28
N ALA A 53 15.46 -5.84 7.05
CA ALA A 53 15.48 -5.83 8.52
C ALA A 53 14.06 -5.53 9.05
N ASN A 54 13.88 -5.63 10.35
CA ASN A 54 12.62 -5.33 11.04
C ASN A 54 12.05 -3.96 10.64
N PHE A 55 10.76 -3.91 10.36
CA PHE A 55 10.07 -2.66 10.03
C PHE A 55 8.59 -2.73 10.38
N THR A 56 7.96 -1.56 10.49
CA THR A 56 6.50 -1.44 10.58
C THR A 56 5.94 -1.13 9.21
N ALA A 57 4.97 -1.92 8.77
CA ALA A 57 4.28 -1.71 7.50
C ALA A 57 3.34 -0.50 7.57
N VAL A 58 3.18 0.16 6.44
CA VAL A 58 2.22 1.25 6.24
C VAL A 58 1.03 0.73 5.45
N ALA A 59 -0.19 1.12 5.82
CA ALA A 59 -1.38 0.79 5.07
C ALA A 59 -1.29 1.31 3.62
N GLY A 60 -1.74 0.50 2.66
CA GLY A 60 -1.68 0.81 1.23
C GLY A 60 -0.33 0.54 0.56
N ALA A 61 0.66 0.03 1.28
CA ALA A 61 1.99 -0.21 0.75
C ALA A 61 2.25 -1.68 0.37
N ALA A 62 3.24 -1.88 -0.51
CA ALA A 62 3.73 -3.18 -0.92
C ALA A 62 5.24 -3.32 -0.68
N TYR A 63 5.64 -4.48 -0.20
CA TYR A 63 7.01 -4.76 0.20
C TYR A 63 7.53 -6.05 -0.39
N ILE A 64 8.83 -6.07 -0.69
CA ILE A 64 9.61 -7.29 -0.94
C ILE A 64 10.47 -7.53 0.31
N ALA A 65 10.25 -8.64 1.02
CA ALA A 65 11.08 -9.01 2.15
C ALA A 65 12.26 -9.85 1.66
N ASN A 66 13.44 -9.29 1.75
CA ASN A 66 14.68 -9.99 1.48
C ASN A 66 15.26 -10.54 2.78
N THR A 67 15.02 -11.81 3.06
CA THR A 67 15.52 -12.51 4.25
C THR A 67 16.79 -13.33 3.95
N THR A 68 17.55 -12.98 2.89
CA THR A 68 18.76 -13.74 2.50
C THR A 68 19.75 -13.86 3.64
N ASP A 69 20.03 -12.78 4.35
CA ASP A 69 21.05 -12.73 5.39
C ASP A 69 20.51 -13.19 6.76
N SER A 70 19.24 -12.93 7.06
CA SER A 70 18.61 -13.31 8.32
C SER A 70 17.09 -13.23 8.28
N ALA A 71 16.43 -14.00 9.14
CA ALA A 71 15.02 -13.82 9.45
C ALA A 71 14.76 -12.47 10.11
N PHE A 72 13.62 -11.84 9.81
CA PHE A 72 13.22 -10.59 10.45
C PHE A 72 11.69 -10.47 10.56
N THR A 73 11.23 -9.39 11.20
CA THR A 73 9.82 -9.17 11.48
C THR A 73 9.29 -7.94 10.72
N MET A 74 8.16 -8.13 10.01
CA MET A 74 7.29 -7.06 9.58
C MET A 74 6.16 -6.90 10.61
N THR A 75 6.02 -5.72 11.20
CA THR A 75 4.92 -5.41 12.12
C THR A 75 3.79 -4.74 11.35
N LEU A 76 2.57 -5.26 11.45
CA LEU A 76 1.39 -4.67 10.82
C LEU A 76 1.02 -3.33 11.46
N PRO A 77 0.26 -2.44 10.75
CA PRO A 77 -0.21 -1.17 11.32
C PRO A 77 -0.97 -1.37 12.64
N ALA A 78 -0.72 -0.49 13.63
CA ALA A 78 -1.31 -0.59 14.97
C ALA A 78 -2.80 -0.22 15.02
N SER A 79 -3.22 0.71 14.16
CA SER A 79 -4.59 1.24 14.14
C SER A 79 -5.13 1.22 12.71
N PRO A 80 -5.30 0.02 12.12
CA PRO A 80 -5.82 -0.08 10.78
C PRO A 80 -7.30 0.29 10.71
N VAL A 81 -7.75 0.82 9.58
CA VAL A 81 -9.17 1.07 9.28
C VAL A 81 -9.67 0.06 8.25
N ASP A 82 -11.00 -0.03 8.12
CA ASP A 82 -11.62 -0.99 7.18
C ASP A 82 -11.10 -0.80 5.75
N ASN A 83 -10.74 -1.90 5.11
CA ASN A 83 -10.10 -1.98 3.78
C ASN A 83 -8.65 -1.50 3.68
N ASP A 84 -7.99 -1.13 4.78
CA ASP A 84 -6.54 -1.02 4.76
C ASP A 84 -5.91 -2.32 4.29
N TYR A 85 -4.85 -2.23 3.51
CA TYR A 85 -4.15 -3.41 3.05
C TYR A 85 -2.63 -3.28 3.17
N VAL A 86 -1.96 -4.40 3.24
CA VAL A 86 -0.50 -4.53 3.12
C VAL A 86 -0.20 -5.71 2.20
N ILE A 87 0.74 -5.53 1.28
CA ILE A 87 1.21 -6.60 0.40
C ILE A 87 2.67 -6.89 0.75
N ILE A 88 3.01 -8.17 0.85
CA ILE A 88 4.37 -8.61 1.15
C ILE A 88 4.71 -9.83 0.29
N ALA A 89 5.91 -9.87 -0.27
CA ALA A 89 6.37 -10.97 -1.11
C ALA A 89 7.80 -11.39 -0.77
N ASP A 90 8.06 -12.69 -0.88
CA ASP A 90 9.41 -13.27 -0.91
C ASP A 90 10.01 -13.14 -2.31
N GLY A 91 10.63 -12.01 -2.61
CA GLY A 91 11.26 -11.78 -3.91
C GLY A 91 12.56 -12.55 -4.12
N PHE A 92 13.12 -13.18 -3.07
CA PHE A 92 14.43 -13.81 -3.09
C PHE A 92 14.39 -15.34 -2.83
N GLY A 93 13.20 -15.90 -2.56
CA GLY A 93 13.00 -17.32 -2.31
C GLY A 93 13.63 -17.82 -1.00
N GLN A 94 13.77 -16.95 -0.01
CA GLN A 94 14.50 -17.27 1.23
C GLN A 94 13.62 -17.51 2.45
N TRP A 95 12.32 -17.28 2.39
CA TRP A 95 11.44 -17.45 3.56
C TRP A 95 11.42 -18.86 4.12
N LYS A 96 11.70 -19.86 3.30
CA LYS A 96 11.81 -21.25 3.82
C LYS A 96 13.05 -21.48 4.69
N THR A 97 14.10 -20.71 4.48
CA THR A 97 15.38 -20.83 5.21
C THR A 97 15.42 -19.85 6.38
N ASN A 98 15.09 -18.60 6.09
CA ASN A 98 15.02 -17.50 7.04
C ASN A 98 13.60 -16.93 6.98
N ASN A 99 12.75 -17.39 7.89
CA ASN A 99 11.33 -17.02 7.87
C ASN A 99 11.11 -15.53 8.03
N LEU A 100 10.06 -15.01 7.40
CA LEU A 100 9.50 -13.69 7.72
C LEU A 100 8.44 -13.86 8.80
N THR A 101 8.57 -13.15 9.93
CA THR A 101 7.48 -13.03 10.89
C THR A 101 6.62 -11.84 10.53
N ILE A 102 5.30 -12.02 10.41
CA ILE A 102 4.32 -10.96 10.24
C ILE A 102 3.63 -10.78 11.58
N ALA A 103 4.10 -9.78 12.35
CA ALA A 103 3.61 -9.49 13.68
C ALA A 103 2.25 -8.77 13.60
N ARG A 104 1.26 -9.33 14.25
CA ARG A 104 -0.15 -8.90 14.22
C ARG A 104 -0.43 -7.53 14.86
N ASN A 105 0.48 -7.05 15.70
CA ASN A 105 0.36 -5.74 16.38
C ASN A 105 -0.99 -5.52 17.08
N GLY A 106 -1.45 -6.52 17.83
CA GLY A 106 -2.69 -6.46 18.60
C GLY A 106 -3.96 -6.92 17.86
N ASN A 107 -3.95 -6.97 16.52
CA ASN A 107 -5.10 -7.40 15.73
C ASN A 107 -4.98 -8.89 15.35
N ASN A 108 -6.09 -9.58 15.11
CA ASN A 108 -6.04 -10.96 14.66
C ASN A 108 -5.61 -11.05 13.19
N ILE A 109 -4.94 -12.14 12.81
CA ILE A 109 -4.65 -12.50 11.43
C ILE A 109 -5.36 -13.82 11.13
N ALA A 110 -6.14 -13.87 10.07
CA ALA A 110 -6.92 -15.05 9.64
C ALA A 110 -7.74 -15.70 10.77
N GLY A 111 -8.28 -14.89 11.70
CA GLY A 111 -9.06 -15.35 12.84
C GLY A 111 -8.25 -15.66 14.10
N GLU A 112 -6.93 -15.75 13.99
CA GLU A 112 -6.07 -16.18 15.08
C GLU A 112 -5.39 -14.99 15.78
N ALA A 113 -5.32 -15.06 17.11
CA ALA A 113 -4.56 -14.11 17.93
C ALA A 113 -3.06 -14.48 17.97
N ALA A 114 -2.50 -14.77 16.80
CA ALA A 114 -1.11 -15.19 16.62
C ALA A 114 -0.45 -14.44 15.46
N ASP A 115 0.87 -14.32 15.49
CA ASP A 115 1.65 -13.81 14.38
C ASP A 115 1.69 -14.85 13.26
N LEU A 116 1.75 -14.38 12.01
CA LEU A 116 1.84 -15.24 10.85
C LEU A 116 3.32 -15.45 10.46
N ILE A 117 3.68 -16.67 10.15
CA ILE A 117 5.02 -17.01 9.69
C ILE A 117 5.00 -17.26 8.17
N GLY A 118 5.75 -16.46 7.44
CA GLY A 118 6.06 -16.69 6.04
C GLY A 118 7.23 -17.67 5.93
N ASP A 119 6.95 -18.92 5.51
CA ASP A 119 7.91 -20.02 5.44
C ASP A 119 7.96 -20.71 4.05
N ALA A 120 7.24 -20.17 3.09
CA ALA A 120 7.20 -20.72 1.74
C ALA A 120 8.02 -19.86 0.77
N LYS A 121 8.83 -20.52 -0.07
CA LYS A 121 9.62 -19.85 -1.11
C LYS A 121 8.73 -19.12 -2.11
N TYR A 122 9.12 -17.89 -2.46
CA TYR A 122 8.44 -17.06 -3.45
C TYR A 122 6.96 -16.83 -3.15
N ALA A 123 6.56 -16.95 -1.88
CA ALA A 123 5.20 -16.63 -1.45
C ALA A 123 4.92 -15.13 -1.59
N SER A 124 3.67 -14.81 -1.86
CA SER A 124 3.15 -13.45 -1.82
C SER A 124 1.83 -13.46 -1.07
N LEU A 125 1.65 -12.50 -0.19
CA LEU A 125 0.48 -12.36 0.65
C LEU A 125 -0.06 -10.95 0.52
N ARG A 126 -1.37 -10.83 0.39
CA ARG A 126 -2.08 -9.58 0.59
C ARG A 126 -2.93 -9.73 1.84
N LEU A 127 -2.73 -8.83 2.81
CA LEU A 127 -3.54 -8.76 4.01
C LEU A 127 -4.45 -7.55 3.89
N VAL A 128 -5.76 -7.74 4.11
CA VAL A 128 -6.77 -6.68 4.10
C VAL A 128 -7.43 -6.64 5.46
N TYR A 129 -7.52 -5.47 6.07
CA TYR A 129 -8.15 -5.31 7.38
C TYR A 129 -9.65 -5.14 7.25
N LYS A 130 -10.39 -5.85 8.09
CA LYS A 130 -11.85 -5.78 8.20
C LYS A 130 -12.25 -5.43 9.63
N THR A 131 -13.11 -4.40 9.77
CA THR A 131 -13.68 -3.97 11.04
C THR A 131 -15.08 -4.50 11.28
N THR A 132 -15.79 -4.84 10.21
CA THR A 132 -17.16 -5.36 10.28
C THR A 132 -17.18 -6.83 9.91
N PRO A 133 -17.88 -7.68 10.69
CA PRO A 133 -18.12 -9.06 10.28
C PRO A 133 -18.84 -9.08 8.93
N ASP A 134 -18.39 -9.95 8.02
CA ASP A 134 -19.19 -10.30 6.85
C ASP A 134 -20.41 -11.12 7.31
N VAL A 135 -21.48 -11.15 6.49
CA VAL A 135 -22.70 -11.93 6.75
C VAL A 135 -22.45 -13.43 6.96
N THR A 136 -21.28 -13.92 6.56
CA THR A 136 -20.84 -15.32 6.68
C THR A 136 -19.74 -15.54 7.71
N SER A 137 -19.13 -14.47 8.27
CA SER A 137 -18.00 -14.56 9.20
C SER A 137 -18.05 -13.46 10.23
N SER A 138 -17.95 -13.81 11.51
CA SER A 138 -17.81 -12.85 12.61
C SER A 138 -16.36 -12.35 12.77
N PHE A 139 -15.49 -12.60 11.80
CA PHE A 139 -14.07 -12.30 11.88
C PHE A 139 -13.81 -10.80 11.70
N ILE A 140 -13.08 -10.21 12.65
CA ILE A 140 -12.52 -8.86 12.59
C ILE A 140 -11.00 -8.98 12.66
N GLY A 141 -10.29 -8.32 11.76
CA GLY A 141 -8.83 -8.39 11.71
C GLY A 141 -8.28 -8.43 10.28
N TRP A 142 -7.06 -8.91 10.14
CA TRP A 142 -6.38 -9.05 8.87
C TRP A 142 -6.77 -10.35 8.15
N VAL A 143 -7.40 -10.23 7.00
CA VAL A 143 -7.77 -11.34 6.10
C VAL A 143 -6.68 -11.53 5.07
N ILE A 144 -6.26 -12.77 4.83
CA ILE A 144 -5.31 -13.12 3.77
C ILE A 144 -6.08 -13.34 2.47
N THR A 145 -5.68 -12.64 1.39
CA THR A 145 -6.34 -12.71 0.07
C THR A 145 -5.34 -12.96 -1.05
#